data_ddcbe7992e2a1c9373ad0cbd8b71a054
#
_entry.id   ddcbe7992e2a1c9373ad0cbd8b71a054
#
_cell.length_a   1.000
_cell.length_b   1.000
_cell.length_c   1.000
_cell.angle_alpha   90.00
_cell.angle_beta   90.00
_cell.angle_gamma   90.00
#
_symmetry.space_group_name_H-M   'P 1'
#
loop_
_entity.id
_entity.type
_entity.pdbx_description
1 polymer ?
#
loop_
_entity_poly.entity_id
_entity_poly.type
_entity_poly.pdbx_seq_one_letter_code
_entity_poly.pdbx_strand_id
1 'polypeptide(L)'
;MKKTYATSMPNHIGSFLKASKCFAALGINITRGSYDKTVDSHMLFLDVEGTEEQIRKADIELEKIGYLLNHSGNSSIVLIEFCLEDVPGSVTRVLELINDFNFNISYINSQENGTDYQYFKMGLYVEDPGRIAEFIEQAERLCKVRVIDYNSSERAYDNSIFYSAYVRGLSRMLELSEEQKQGLMVSANLAMQILDKQGLSPYRTFDSISKFAELLGKSKGEQFVPRITTHTVTDHTEILLIEPACGSNTAVIKSHGEFLCVDSGYACYREEMLKILQDCIPGFETAHKRLLLTHADVDHCGLMDVFDEIIVSCRSAESLRCEYQGENGFRERNLLHRPYVNICKILTSYKEVSPDKLITPWQNLPELRGPLTQIGFFDFGDLHFEVYEGNGGHLPGEVVLIDYENHVAFTGDVYINIHGLTAAQAEYNQYAPILMTSVDTDPKVCAEERKAILRRLGVGNWKIFGAHGSPKDYSVK
;
A
#
# COMPACT_ATOMS: atom_id res chain seq x y z
N MET A 1 -15.27 -20.25 3.96
CA MET A 1 -15.06 -18.79 4.01
C MET A 1 -14.19 -18.47 5.22
N LYS A 2 -13.18 -17.61 5.03
CA LYS A 2 -12.39 -17.05 6.15
C LYS A 2 -12.89 -15.65 6.47
N LYS A 3 -12.97 -15.32 7.75
CA LYS A 3 -13.34 -13.97 8.23
C LYS A 3 -12.45 -13.58 9.40
N THR A 4 -12.01 -12.34 9.42
CA THR A 4 -11.32 -11.75 10.58
C THR A 4 -12.28 -10.84 11.33
N TYR A 5 -12.43 -11.08 12.63
CA TYR A 5 -13.10 -10.17 13.54
C TYR A 5 -12.07 -9.28 14.22
N ALA A 6 -12.26 -7.97 14.13
CA ALA A 6 -11.63 -6.98 14.98
C ALA A 6 -12.73 -6.40 15.88
N THR A 7 -12.72 -6.76 17.16
CA THR A 7 -13.82 -6.47 18.08
C THR A 7 -13.32 -6.17 19.48
N SER A 8 -14.06 -5.37 20.22
CA SER A 8 -13.78 -5.16 21.64
C SER A 8 -14.15 -6.39 22.45
N MET A 9 -13.21 -6.85 23.28
CA MET A 9 -13.45 -7.93 24.21
C MET A 9 -14.00 -7.38 25.53
N PRO A 10 -15.18 -7.85 26.02
CA PRO A 10 -15.69 -7.40 27.31
C PRO A 10 -14.70 -7.68 28.45
N ASN A 11 -14.43 -6.69 29.31
CA ASN A 11 -13.43 -6.80 30.36
C ASN A 11 -13.97 -7.52 31.62
N HIS A 12 -14.22 -8.82 31.48
CA HIS A 12 -14.55 -9.69 32.61
C HIS A 12 -14.02 -11.10 32.40
N ILE A 13 -13.89 -11.82 33.51
CA ILE A 13 -13.39 -13.20 33.52
C ILE A 13 -14.25 -14.08 32.62
N GLY A 14 -13.60 -14.83 31.72
CA GLY A 14 -14.27 -15.79 30.84
C GLY A 14 -14.83 -15.18 29.54
N SER A 15 -14.59 -13.92 29.23
CA SER A 15 -15.06 -13.30 28.00
C SER A 15 -14.61 -14.08 26.76
N PHE A 16 -13.33 -14.35 26.63
CA PHE A 16 -12.82 -15.13 25.49
C PHE A 16 -13.40 -16.54 25.42
N LEU A 17 -13.61 -17.18 26.58
CA LEU A 17 -14.27 -18.50 26.66
C LEU A 17 -15.69 -18.45 26.09
N LYS A 18 -16.45 -17.39 26.34
CA LYS A 18 -17.82 -17.26 25.80
C LYS A 18 -17.79 -17.13 24.27
N ALA A 19 -16.90 -16.32 23.71
CA ALA A 19 -16.72 -16.20 22.27
C ALA A 19 -16.27 -17.53 21.64
N SER A 20 -15.28 -18.19 22.24
CA SER A 20 -14.81 -19.51 21.77
C SER A 20 -15.93 -20.57 21.78
N LYS A 21 -16.76 -20.61 22.83
CA LYS A 21 -17.92 -21.48 22.87
C LYS A 21 -18.97 -21.17 21.81
N CYS A 22 -19.17 -19.88 21.49
CA CYS A 22 -20.07 -19.45 20.41
C CYS A 22 -19.61 -20.03 19.07
N PHE A 23 -18.34 -19.86 18.72
CA PHE A 23 -17.78 -20.41 17.48
C PHE A 23 -17.84 -21.95 17.46
N ALA A 24 -17.47 -22.62 18.56
CA ALA A 24 -17.49 -24.05 18.64
C ALA A 24 -18.93 -24.63 18.46
N ALA A 25 -19.94 -24.00 19.06
CA ALA A 25 -21.34 -24.41 18.93
C ALA A 25 -21.86 -24.28 17.48
N LEU A 26 -21.29 -23.39 16.70
CA LEU A 26 -21.63 -23.19 15.29
C LEU A 26 -20.72 -23.99 14.32
N GLY A 27 -19.80 -24.81 14.87
CA GLY A 27 -18.84 -25.56 14.05
C GLY A 27 -17.83 -24.71 13.32
N ILE A 28 -17.52 -23.52 13.83
CA ILE A 28 -16.56 -22.57 13.26
C ILE A 28 -15.21 -22.80 13.92
N ASN A 29 -14.15 -22.92 13.12
CA ASN A 29 -12.79 -23.04 13.61
C ASN A 29 -12.14 -21.67 13.81
N ILE A 30 -11.53 -21.44 14.98
CA ILE A 30 -10.68 -20.27 15.23
C ILE A 30 -9.27 -20.64 14.76
N THR A 31 -8.79 -20.00 13.70
CA THR A 31 -7.47 -20.28 13.12
C THR A 31 -6.38 -19.38 13.69
N ARG A 32 -6.75 -18.18 14.20
CA ARG A 32 -5.86 -17.24 14.87
C ARG A 32 -6.62 -16.45 15.94
N GLY A 33 -6.00 -16.22 17.08
CA GLY A 33 -6.46 -15.27 18.09
C GLY A 33 -5.32 -14.32 18.44
N SER A 34 -5.59 -13.02 18.52
CA SER A 34 -4.65 -12.03 18.99
C SER A 34 -5.35 -11.09 19.97
N TYR A 35 -4.83 -11.04 21.16
CA TYR A 35 -5.21 -10.12 22.21
C TYR A 35 -3.96 -9.80 23.02
N ASP A 36 -3.54 -8.56 23.00
CA ASP A 36 -2.39 -8.11 23.76
C ASP A 36 -2.79 -6.89 24.59
N LYS A 37 -2.91 -7.11 25.91
CA LYS A 37 -3.29 -6.09 26.86
C LYS A 37 -2.28 -4.94 26.95
N THR A 38 -1.04 -5.18 26.54
CA THR A 38 0.02 -4.16 26.53
C THR A 38 -0.04 -3.27 25.30
N VAL A 39 -0.64 -3.76 24.22
CA VAL A 39 -0.84 -3.04 22.95
C VAL A 39 -2.24 -2.42 22.91
N ASP A 40 -3.27 -3.21 23.22
CA ASP A 40 -4.65 -2.77 23.28
C ASP A 40 -5.44 -3.64 24.26
N SER A 41 -5.83 -3.06 25.39
CA SER A 41 -6.48 -3.82 26.46
C SER A 41 -7.90 -4.30 26.12
N HIS A 42 -8.47 -3.86 25.00
CA HIS A 42 -9.85 -4.17 24.61
C HIS A 42 -9.97 -4.87 23.26
N MET A 43 -9.05 -4.64 22.33
CA MET A 43 -9.17 -5.18 20.98
C MET A 43 -8.74 -6.63 20.90
N LEU A 44 -9.69 -7.46 20.49
CA LEU A 44 -9.50 -8.86 20.15
C LEU A 44 -9.59 -9.05 18.63
N PHE A 45 -8.59 -9.69 18.08
CA PHE A 45 -8.59 -10.10 16.67
C PHE A 45 -8.73 -11.62 16.59
N LEU A 46 -9.71 -12.10 15.83
CA LEU A 46 -9.97 -13.51 15.63
C LEU A 46 -10.12 -13.82 14.15
N ASP A 47 -9.25 -14.68 13.63
CA ASP A 47 -9.46 -15.28 12.32
C ASP A 47 -10.23 -16.58 12.50
N VAL A 48 -11.29 -16.72 11.74
CA VAL A 48 -12.17 -17.88 11.82
C VAL A 48 -12.46 -18.45 10.43
N GLU A 49 -12.75 -19.74 10.41
CA GLU A 49 -13.09 -20.46 9.19
C GLU A 49 -14.39 -21.23 9.35
N GLY A 50 -15.36 -20.97 8.45
CA GLY A 50 -16.68 -21.58 8.45
C GLY A 50 -17.43 -21.30 7.14
N THR A 51 -18.65 -21.83 7.02
CA THR A 51 -19.54 -21.48 5.92
C THR A 51 -20.11 -20.07 6.11
N GLU A 52 -20.60 -19.45 5.04
CA GLU A 52 -21.22 -18.11 5.10
C GLU A 52 -22.39 -18.06 6.09
N GLU A 53 -23.22 -19.09 6.11
CA GLU A 53 -24.35 -19.18 7.04
C GLU A 53 -23.90 -19.29 8.49
N GLN A 54 -22.83 -20.06 8.76
CA GLN A 54 -22.24 -20.18 10.10
C GLN A 54 -21.68 -18.83 10.57
N ILE A 55 -20.94 -18.13 9.71
CA ILE A 55 -20.37 -16.82 10.01
C ILE A 55 -21.47 -15.81 10.33
N ARG A 56 -22.53 -15.75 9.52
CA ARG A 56 -23.68 -14.86 9.77
C ARG A 56 -24.40 -15.16 11.11
N LYS A 57 -24.51 -16.44 11.48
CA LYS A 57 -25.03 -16.82 12.80
C LYS A 57 -24.09 -16.42 13.94
N ALA A 58 -22.78 -16.53 13.72
CA ALA A 58 -21.80 -16.11 14.71
C ALA A 58 -21.85 -14.60 14.97
N ASP A 59 -22.05 -13.76 13.94
CA ASP A 59 -22.20 -12.30 14.11
C ASP A 59 -23.34 -11.99 15.10
N ILE A 60 -24.49 -12.62 14.92
CA ILE A 60 -25.67 -12.43 15.80
C ILE A 60 -25.39 -12.90 17.23
N GLU A 61 -24.76 -14.06 17.40
CA GLU A 61 -24.49 -14.61 18.73
C GLU A 61 -23.39 -13.85 19.46
N LEU A 62 -22.36 -13.37 18.75
CA LEU A 62 -21.31 -12.52 19.30
C LEU A 62 -21.85 -11.18 19.79
N GLU A 63 -22.76 -10.57 19.04
CA GLU A 63 -23.44 -9.33 19.45
C GLU A 63 -24.23 -9.51 20.75
N LYS A 64 -24.97 -10.63 20.90
CA LYS A 64 -25.72 -10.95 22.12
C LYS A 64 -24.86 -11.08 23.37
N ILE A 65 -23.62 -11.53 23.22
CA ILE A 65 -22.69 -11.71 24.35
C ILE A 65 -21.75 -10.51 24.54
N GLY A 66 -22.03 -9.38 23.86
CA GLY A 66 -21.33 -8.11 24.07
C GLY A 66 -20.07 -7.94 23.22
N TYR A 67 -19.87 -8.77 22.19
CA TYR A 67 -18.89 -8.55 21.15
C TYR A 67 -19.54 -7.76 19.99
N LEU A 68 -18.71 -7.17 19.14
CA LEU A 68 -19.16 -6.35 18.00
C LEU A 68 -19.93 -5.08 18.40
N LEU A 69 -20.02 -4.79 19.69
CA LEU A 69 -20.57 -3.53 20.18
C LEU A 69 -19.45 -2.50 20.25
N ASN A 70 -19.68 -1.34 19.68
CA ASN A 70 -18.84 -0.15 19.91
C ASN A 70 -19.10 0.34 21.34
N HIS A 71 -18.43 -0.24 22.34
CA HIS A 71 -18.59 0.18 23.74
C HIS A 71 -17.31 0.68 24.38
N SER A 72 -17.44 1.90 24.77
CA SER A 72 -16.72 2.67 25.76
C SER A 72 -16.97 2.16 27.17
N GLY A 73 -15.93 2.04 27.93
CA GLY A 73 -15.99 1.92 29.39
C GLY A 73 -14.81 1.19 29.97
N ASN A 74 -13.67 1.87 30.05
CA ASN A 74 -12.66 1.72 31.10
C ASN A 74 -11.64 2.84 30.97
N SER A 75 -11.18 3.33 32.10
CA SER A 75 -10.15 4.37 32.19
C SER A 75 -8.86 3.91 31.51
N SER A 76 -8.39 4.68 30.58
CA SER A 76 -7.18 4.40 29.79
C SER A 76 -6.21 5.57 29.84
N ILE A 77 -4.93 5.28 29.79
CA ILE A 77 -3.90 6.32 29.65
C ILE A 77 -3.53 6.41 28.17
N VAL A 78 -3.69 7.61 27.61
CA VAL A 78 -3.32 7.91 26.23
C VAL A 78 -2.08 8.79 26.25
N LEU A 79 -1.05 8.38 25.49
CA LEU A 79 0.14 9.19 25.33
C LEU A 79 0.02 10.04 24.07
N ILE A 80 0.07 11.37 24.26
CA ILE A 80 -0.08 12.33 23.16
C ILE A 80 1.13 13.27 23.16
N GLU A 81 1.64 13.55 21.97
CA GLU A 81 2.65 14.58 21.75
C GLU A 81 1.99 15.80 21.12
N PHE A 82 2.18 16.93 21.74
CA PHE A 82 1.76 18.25 21.27
C PHE A 82 3.00 19.01 20.79
N CYS A 83 2.99 19.46 19.55
CA CYS A 83 4.01 20.32 18.97
C CYS A 83 3.52 21.77 19.07
N LEU A 84 4.10 22.54 19.97
CA LEU A 84 3.71 23.91 20.28
C LEU A 84 4.80 24.89 19.89
N GLU A 85 4.44 26.11 19.52
CA GLU A 85 5.42 27.18 19.38
C GLU A 85 6.12 27.44 20.73
N ASP A 86 7.43 27.66 20.74
CA ASP A 86 8.20 27.91 21.96
C ASP A 86 8.05 29.36 22.42
N VAL A 87 6.84 29.69 22.84
CA VAL A 87 6.49 31.01 23.40
C VAL A 87 5.73 30.88 24.72
N PRO A 88 5.86 31.86 25.62
CA PRO A 88 5.14 31.81 26.88
C PRO A 88 3.64 31.64 26.74
N GLY A 89 3.07 30.64 27.43
CA GLY A 89 1.63 30.35 27.45
C GLY A 89 1.15 29.38 26.39
N SER A 90 2.00 28.89 25.47
CA SER A 90 1.59 27.94 24.43
C SER A 90 0.98 26.66 24.99
N VAL A 91 1.59 26.10 26.03
CA VAL A 91 1.10 24.87 26.67
C VAL A 91 -0.19 25.13 27.48
N THR A 92 -0.44 26.35 27.93
CA THR A 92 -1.61 26.68 28.75
C THR A 92 -2.91 26.36 28.04
N ARG A 93 -3.03 26.68 26.76
CA ARG A 93 -4.22 26.37 25.92
C ARG A 93 -4.53 24.89 25.85
N VAL A 94 -3.49 24.06 25.74
CA VAL A 94 -3.63 22.59 25.74
C VAL A 94 -4.05 22.09 27.11
N LEU A 95 -3.48 22.64 28.18
CA LEU A 95 -3.85 22.27 29.55
C LEU A 95 -5.29 22.68 29.88
N GLU A 96 -5.75 23.86 29.42
CA GLU A 96 -7.14 24.28 29.53
C GLU A 96 -8.07 23.29 28.84
N LEU A 97 -7.75 22.88 27.59
CA LEU A 97 -8.54 21.90 26.85
C LEU A 97 -8.55 20.53 27.57
N ILE A 98 -7.43 20.07 28.11
CA ILE A 98 -7.34 18.84 28.92
C ILE A 98 -8.29 18.93 30.12
N ASN A 99 -8.30 20.09 30.80
CA ASN A 99 -9.17 20.34 31.94
C ASN A 99 -10.66 20.35 31.54
N ASP A 100 -11.03 20.98 30.43
CA ASP A 100 -12.41 21.03 29.92
C ASP A 100 -12.97 19.65 29.59
N PHE A 101 -12.10 18.73 29.16
CA PHE A 101 -12.45 17.33 28.96
C PHE A 101 -12.40 16.49 30.23
N ASN A 102 -12.01 17.08 31.35
CA ASN A 102 -11.84 16.39 32.63
C ASN A 102 -10.85 15.22 32.58
N PHE A 103 -9.80 15.35 31.74
CA PHE A 103 -8.74 14.38 31.68
C PHE A 103 -7.67 14.67 32.71
N ASN A 104 -7.21 13.64 33.40
CA ASN A 104 -6.12 13.76 34.35
C ASN A 104 -4.78 13.45 33.69
N ILE A 105 -3.76 14.26 33.99
CA ILE A 105 -2.42 14.06 33.44
C ILE A 105 -1.68 13.06 34.31
N SER A 106 -1.29 11.93 33.74
CA SER A 106 -0.49 10.90 34.41
C SER A 106 1.01 11.03 34.14
N TYR A 107 1.37 11.75 33.07
CA TYR A 107 2.76 11.90 32.65
C TYR A 107 2.95 13.17 31.82
N ILE A 108 4.02 13.89 32.06
CA ILE A 108 4.49 15.00 31.22
C ILE A 108 5.99 14.84 30.99
N ASN A 109 6.43 14.98 29.77
CA ASN A 109 7.83 15.15 29.41
C ASN A 109 7.95 16.19 28.28
N SER A 110 8.90 17.10 28.43
CA SER A 110 9.28 18.06 27.40
C SER A 110 10.78 18.22 27.45
N GLN A 111 11.40 18.32 26.28
CA GLN A 111 12.83 18.55 26.15
C GLN A 111 13.08 19.76 25.26
N GLU A 112 14.01 20.61 25.67
CA GLU A 112 14.52 21.69 24.85
C GLU A 112 15.23 21.10 23.62
N ASN A 113 14.91 21.57 22.43
CA ASN A 113 15.43 21.04 21.17
C ASN A 113 16.11 22.10 20.27
N GLY A 114 16.21 23.33 20.76
CA GLY A 114 16.84 24.44 20.05
C GLY A 114 16.13 24.87 18.76
N THR A 115 14.85 24.57 18.62
CA THR A 115 13.99 25.01 17.51
C THR A 115 12.91 25.99 18.01
N ASP A 116 12.18 26.61 17.08
CA ASP A 116 11.04 27.50 17.40
C ASP A 116 9.82 26.74 17.92
N TYR A 117 9.91 25.42 18.08
CA TYR A 117 8.85 24.54 18.52
C TYR A 117 9.30 23.65 19.68
N GLN A 118 8.41 23.47 20.65
CA GLN A 118 8.60 22.57 21.77
C GLN A 118 7.63 21.40 21.70
N TYR A 119 8.12 20.19 21.98
CA TYR A 119 7.34 18.96 21.97
C TYR A 119 7.01 18.53 23.39
N PHE A 120 5.73 18.54 23.74
CA PHE A 120 5.22 18.04 25.00
C PHE A 120 4.61 16.66 24.82
N LYS A 121 5.19 15.67 25.49
CA LYS A 121 4.59 14.34 25.59
C LYS A 121 3.79 14.28 26.88
N MET A 122 2.50 14.00 26.78
CA MET A 122 1.61 13.91 27.94
C MET A 122 0.86 12.58 27.91
N GLY A 123 0.86 11.87 29.05
CA GLY A 123 -0.02 10.75 29.30
C GLY A 123 -1.31 11.28 29.92
N LEU A 124 -2.44 11.09 29.26
CA LEU A 124 -3.74 11.51 29.74
C LEU A 124 -4.53 10.31 30.25
N TYR A 125 -5.02 10.41 31.46
CA TYR A 125 -5.94 9.43 32.02
C TYR A 125 -7.36 9.75 31.55
N VAL A 126 -7.94 8.83 30.79
CA VAL A 126 -9.22 9.02 30.12
C VAL A 126 -10.22 8.00 30.64
N GLU A 127 -11.28 8.45 31.30
CA GLU A 127 -12.34 7.58 31.82
C GLU A 127 -13.32 7.15 30.72
N ASP A 128 -13.55 8.03 29.74
CA ASP A 128 -14.43 7.76 28.58
C ASP A 128 -13.64 7.86 27.26
N PRO A 129 -13.22 6.73 26.67
CA PRO A 129 -12.50 6.72 25.41
C PRO A 129 -13.26 7.37 24.25
N GLY A 130 -14.60 7.41 24.30
CA GLY A 130 -15.40 8.08 23.27
C GLY A 130 -15.11 9.58 23.15
N ARG A 131 -14.70 10.21 24.24
CA ARG A 131 -14.39 11.65 24.26
C ARG A 131 -13.00 12.00 23.73
N ILE A 132 -12.09 11.03 23.64
CA ILE A 132 -10.71 11.30 23.19
C ILE A 132 -10.66 11.76 21.73
N ALA A 133 -11.54 11.26 20.91
CA ALA A 133 -11.62 11.63 19.50
C ALA A 133 -11.98 13.11 19.33
N GLU A 134 -12.96 13.58 20.10
CA GLU A 134 -13.37 14.96 20.12
C GLU A 134 -12.27 15.86 20.72
N PHE A 135 -11.61 15.38 21.77
CA PHE A 135 -10.47 16.08 22.35
C PHE A 135 -9.33 16.27 21.33
N ILE A 136 -8.95 15.20 20.61
CA ILE A 136 -7.89 15.27 19.60
C ILE A 136 -8.28 16.24 18.49
N GLU A 137 -9.53 16.20 18.00
CA GLU A 137 -10.02 17.13 16.98
C GLU A 137 -9.93 18.60 17.45
N GLN A 138 -10.25 18.89 18.70
CA GLN A 138 -10.13 20.24 19.24
C GLN A 138 -8.67 20.62 19.48
N ALA A 139 -7.84 19.72 19.94
CA ALA A 139 -6.41 19.95 20.12
C ALA A 139 -5.67 20.20 18.80
N GLU A 140 -6.05 19.51 17.71
CA GLU A 140 -5.52 19.73 16.35
C GLU A 140 -5.82 21.14 15.81
N ARG A 141 -6.82 21.82 16.34
CA ARG A 141 -7.10 23.25 16.02
C ARG A 141 -6.16 24.21 16.73
N LEU A 142 -5.53 23.77 17.82
CA LEU A 142 -4.61 24.58 18.63
C LEU A 142 -3.15 24.38 18.21
N CYS A 143 -2.77 23.15 17.87
CA CYS A 143 -1.40 22.78 17.55
C CYS A 143 -1.34 21.46 16.76
N LYS A 144 -0.15 21.08 16.29
CA LYS A 144 0.06 19.73 15.76
C LYS A 144 -0.02 18.72 16.89
N VAL A 145 -0.89 17.72 16.74
CA VAL A 145 -1.11 16.66 17.71
C VAL A 145 -0.72 15.32 17.10
N ARG A 146 0.00 14.52 17.88
CA ARG A 146 0.34 13.16 17.51
C ARG A 146 0.05 12.23 18.67
N VAL A 147 -0.84 11.26 18.47
CA VAL A 147 -1.00 10.15 19.39
C VAL A 147 0.22 9.26 19.25
N ILE A 148 1.00 9.12 20.32
CA ILE A 148 2.24 8.35 20.33
C ILE A 148 1.89 6.91 20.64
N ASP A 149 2.36 6.01 19.80
CA ASP A 149 2.40 4.62 20.15
C ASP A 149 3.64 4.32 21.00
N TYR A 150 3.53 3.31 21.73
CA TYR A 150 4.12 2.91 22.94
C TYR A 150 5.35 1.99 22.79
N ASN A 151 6.30 2.12 23.66
CA ASN A 151 7.46 1.26 23.80
C ASN A 151 7.23 0.27 24.98
N SER A 152 7.26 -1.04 24.69
CA SER A 152 6.82 -2.15 25.55
C SER A 152 7.50 -2.29 26.93
N SER A 153 8.47 -1.47 27.29
CA SER A 153 9.21 -1.62 28.54
C SER A 153 8.63 -0.90 29.76
N GLU A 154 7.68 0.02 29.60
CA GLU A 154 7.17 0.82 30.73
C GLU A 154 5.65 1.02 30.70
N ARG A 155 4.89 0.09 31.31
CA ARG A 155 3.47 0.18 31.72
C ARG A 155 2.42 0.01 30.62
N ALA A 156 1.39 -0.76 30.95
CA ALA A 156 0.22 -1.02 30.11
C ALA A 156 -0.56 0.27 29.83
N TYR A 157 -0.44 0.79 28.63
CA TYR A 157 -1.31 1.82 28.09
C TYR A 157 -2.42 1.16 27.28
N ASP A 158 -3.61 1.72 27.30
CA ASP A 158 -4.71 1.25 26.46
C ASP A 158 -4.52 1.79 25.04
N ASN A 159 -4.11 0.91 24.12
CA ASN A 159 -3.86 1.24 22.73
C ASN A 159 -5.10 1.07 21.82
N SER A 160 -6.30 0.84 22.37
CA SER A 160 -7.55 0.84 21.59
C SER A 160 -7.71 2.14 20.81
N ILE A 161 -7.22 3.23 21.37
CA ILE A 161 -7.19 4.55 20.78
C ILE A 161 -6.16 4.65 19.66
N PHE A 162 -5.05 3.91 19.75
CA PHE A 162 -4.03 3.92 18.70
C PHE A 162 -4.58 3.43 17.37
N TYR A 163 -5.10 2.21 17.29
CA TYR A 163 -5.63 1.67 16.03
C TYR A 163 -6.76 2.54 15.47
N SER A 164 -7.71 2.93 16.32
CA SER A 164 -8.84 3.76 15.91
C SER A 164 -8.42 5.16 15.49
N ALA A 165 -7.49 5.80 16.21
CA ALA A 165 -6.96 7.13 15.87
C ALA A 165 -6.11 7.07 14.60
N TYR A 166 -5.28 6.07 14.47
CA TYR A 166 -4.43 5.82 13.30
C TYR A 166 -5.26 5.63 12.03
N VAL A 167 -6.22 4.69 12.07
CA VAL A 167 -7.12 4.41 10.95
C VAL A 167 -7.96 5.64 10.59
N ARG A 168 -8.42 6.40 11.59
CA ARG A 168 -9.16 7.66 11.36
C ARG A 168 -8.29 8.71 10.68
N GLY A 169 -7.04 8.87 11.11
CA GLY A 169 -6.09 9.79 10.48
C GLY A 169 -5.90 9.46 8.99
N LEU A 170 -5.58 8.21 8.67
CA LEU A 170 -5.40 7.76 7.29
C LEU A 170 -6.71 7.87 6.47
N SER A 171 -7.85 7.57 7.10
CA SER A 171 -9.15 7.66 6.44
C SER A 171 -9.54 9.08 6.05
N ARG A 172 -9.17 10.08 6.84
CA ARG A 172 -9.41 11.50 6.49
C ARG A 172 -8.55 11.94 5.31
N MET A 173 -7.34 11.40 5.17
CA MET A 173 -6.42 11.74 4.09
C MET A 173 -6.83 11.10 2.75
N LEU A 174 -7.37 9.88 2.80
CA LEU A 174 -7.57 9.03 1.63
C LEU A 174 -9.03 8.64 1.37
N GLU A 175 -9.97 9.14 2.18
CA GLU A 175 -11.41 8.89 2.05
C GLU A 175 -11.79 7.39 2.06
N LEU A 176 -11.19 6.63 2.98
CA LEU A 176 -11.35 5.17 3.05
C LEU A 176 -12.78 4.75 3.42
N SER A 177 -13.28 3.72 2.76
CA SER A 177 -14.55 3.06 3.09
C SER A 177 -14.49 2.35 4.46
N GLU A 178 -15.63 1.97 5.01
CA GLU A 178 -15.68 1.22 6.28
C GLU A 178 -14.98 -0.14 6.17
N GLU A 179 -15.10 -0.81 5.04
CA GLU A 179 -14.39 -2.07 4.77
C GLU A 179 -12.88 -1.86 4.74
N GLN A 180 -12.40 -0.82 4.06
CA GLN A 180 -10.99 -0.45 4.04
C GLN A 180 -10.46 -0.09 5.43
N LYS A 181 -11.24 0.62 6.26
CA LYS A 181 -10.88 0.92 7.65
C LYS A 181 -10.70 -0.35 8.49
N GLN A 182 -11.61 -1.31 8.34
CA GLN A 182 -11.51 -2.60 9.03
C GLN A 182 -10.29 -3.39 8.56
N GLY A 183 -10.05 -3.49 7.26
CA GLY A 183 -8.88 -4.13 6.69
C GLY A 183 -7.57 -3.49 7.16
N LEU A 184 -7.52 -2.16 7.22
CA LEU A 184 -6.37 -1.41 7.72
C LEU A 184 -6.10 -1.70 9.20
N MET A 185 -7.14 -1.77 10.03
CA MET A 185 -7.02 -2.11 11.46
C MET A 185 -6.44 -3.52 11.66
N VAL A 186 -6.94 -4.51 10.91
CA VAL A 186 -6.44 -5.88 10.93
C VAL A 186 -4.99 -5.95 10.49
N SER A 187 -4.65 -5.29 9.39
CA SER A 187 -3.27 -5.30 8.85
C SER A 187 -2.30 -4.56 9.77
N ALA A 188 -2.73 -3.46 10.39
CA ALA A 188 -1.93 -2.76 11.41
C ALA A 188 -1.65 -3.66 12.62
N ASN A 189 -2.65 -4.41 13.11
CA ASN A 189 -2.44 -5.38 14.18
C ASN A 189 -1.45 -6.49 13.79
N LEU A 190 -1.56 -7.03 12.58
CA LEU A 190 -0.62 -8.04 12.10
C LEU A 190 0.81 -7.49 11.97
N ALA A 191 0.96 -6.28 11.46
CA ALA A 191 2.27 -5.60 11.38
C ALA A 191 2.87 -5.40 12.79
N MET A 192 2.05 -4.97 13.75
CA MET A 192 2.46 -4.81 15.14
C MET A 192 3.00 -6.12 15.73
N GLN A 193 2.30 -7.25 15.53
CA GLN A 193 2.73 -8.56 16.01
C GLN A 193 4.07 -9.00 15.40
N ILE A 194 4.30 -8.70 14.12
CA ILE A 194 5.56 -9.01 13.45
C ILE A 194 6.69 -8.17 14.04
N LEU A 195 6.47 -6.88 14.22
CA LEU A 195 7.46 -5.95 14.77
C LEU A 195 7.84 -6.34 16.21
N ASP A 196 6.84 -6.70 17.03
CA ASP A 196 7.06 -7.16 18.41
C ASP A 196 7.92 -8.44 18.43
N LYS A 197 7.59 -9.44 17.63
CA LYS A 197 8.40 -10.68 17.50
C LYS A 197 9.84 -10.42 17.07
N GLN A 198 10.08 -9.37 16.30
CA GLN A 198 11.41 -8.98 15.83
C GLN A 198 12.14 -8.03 16.80
N GLY A 199 11.50 -7.61 17.88
CA GLY A 199 12.03 -6.61 18.81
C GLY A 199 12.23 -5.23 18.17
N LEU A 200 11.45 -4.92 17.12
CA LEU A 200 11.52 -3.66 16.38
C LEU A 200 10.49 -2.65 16.90
N SER A 201 10.86 -1.37 16.91
CA SER A 201 9.94 -0.31 17.29
C SER A 201 8.85 -0.11 16.23
N PRO A 202 7.57 -0.22 16.58
CA PRO A 202 6.47 0.03 15.66
C PRO A 202 6.42 1.46 15.17
N TYR A 203 6.87 2.40 15.98
CA TYR A 203 6.79 3.83 15.72
C TYR A 203 7.29 4.24 14.34
N ARG A 204 8.51 3.82 13.97
CA ARG A 204 9.09 4.17 12.66
C ARG A 204 8.27 3.65 11.49
N THR A 205 7.76 2.44 11.62
CA THR A 205 6.95 1.80 10.59
C THR A 205 5.65 2.55 10.38
N PHE A 206 4.90 2.82 11.45
CA PHE A 206 3.61 3.51 11.35
C PHE A 206 3.76 4.99 10.96
N ASP A 207 4.83 5.68 11.39
CA ASP A 207 5.17 7.02 10.92
C ASP A 207 5.43 7.03 9.40
N SER A 208 6.16 6.05 8.89
CA SER A 208 6.45 5.93 7.45
C SER A 208 5.21 5.60 6.63
N ILE A 209 4.32 4.73 7.14
CA ILE A 209 3.03 4.47 6.50
C ILE A 209 2.17 5.74 6.47
N SER A 210 2.17 6.54 7.54
CA SER A 210 1.45 7.82 7.57
C SER A 210 1.99 8.81 6.54
N LYS A 211 3.31 8.93 6.43
CA LYS A 211 3.96 9.79 5.43
C LYS A 211 3.68 9.34 4.00
N PHE A 212 3.68 8.02 3.76
CA PHE A 212 3.28 7.45 2.48
C PHE A 212 1.83 7.85 2.14
N ALA A 213 0.90 7.70 3.08
CA ALA A 213 -0.49 8.09 2.89
C ALA A 213 -0.65 9.60 2.66
N GLU A 214 0.13 10.45 3.37
CA GLU A 214 0.17 11.90 3.12
C GLU A 214 0.61 12.23 1.70
N LEU A 215 1.64 11.57 1.18
CA LEU A 215 2.13 11.78 -0.19
C LEU A 215 1.09 11.38 -1.23
N LEU A 216 0.42 10.22 -1.02
CA LEU A 216 -0.69 9.81 -1.87
C LEU A 216 -1.81 10.86 -1.88
N GLY A 217 -2.24 11.32 -0.70
CA GLY A 217 -3.32 12.31 -0.59
C GLY A 217 -2.96 13.68 -1.15
N LYS A 218 -1.72 14.14 -0.95
CA LYS A 218 -1.21 15.40 -1.50
C LYS A 218 -1.12 15.44 -3.02
N SER A 219 -1.06 14.27 -3.66
CA SER A 219 -0.93 14.14 -5.12
C SER A 219 -2.25 13.80 -5.80
N LYS A 220 -3.42 14.07 -5.18
CA LYS A 220 -4.76 13.82 -5.72
C LYS A 220 -5.44 15.08 -6.25
N GLY A 221 -6.47 14.89 -7.09
CA GLY A 221 -7.31 15.96 -7.62
C GLY A 221 -6.51 16.98 -8.42
N GLU A 222 -6.70 18.28 -8.12
CA GLU A 222 -5.98 19.36 -8.79
C GLU A 222 -4.45 19.34 -8.53
N GLN A 223 -4.01 18.63 -7.52
CA GLN A 223 -2.59 18.47 -7.19
C GLN A 223 -1.94 17.29 -7.94
N PHE A 224 -2.71 16.51 -8.70
CA PHE A 224 -2.18 15.47 -9.56
C PHE A 224 -1.58 16.10 -10.82
N VAL A 225 -0.30 16.41 -10.76
CA VAL A 225 0.46 17.03 -11.84
C VAL A 225 1.62 16.12 -12.25
N PRO A 226 1.36 15.07 -13.06
CA PRO A 226 2.42 14.20 -13.54
C PRO A 226 3.32 14.90 -14.54
N ARG A 227 4.57 14.48 -14.64
CA ARG A 227 5.41 14.83 -15.78
C ARG A 227 4.93 14.03 -16.98
N ILE A 228 4.64 14.70 -18.10
CA ILE A 228 4.23 14.04 -19.34
C ILE A 228 5.24 14.38 -20.42
N THR A 229 5.80 13.35 -21.05
CA THR A 229 6.78 13.49 -22.13
C THR A 229 6.42 12.61 -23.32
N THR A 230 6.67 13.09 -24.54
CA THR A 230 6.44 12.33 -25.77
C THR A 230 7.77 12.02 -26.44
N HIS A 231 7.94 10.77 -26.87
CA HIS A 231 9.15 10.27 -27.52
C HIS A 231 8.77 9.65 -28.86
N THR A 232 9.18 10.31 -29.96
CA THR A 232 9.01 9.77 -31.30
C THR A 232 9.98 8.60 -31.51
N VAL A 233 9.48 7.48 -32.00
CA VAL A 233 10.28 6.27 -32.31
C VAL A 233 10.40 6.09 -33.81
N THR A 234 9.27 6.14 -34.54
CA THR A 234 9.22 6.09 -36.00
C THR A 234 8.35 7.24 -36.52
N ASP A 235 8.18 7.36 -37.84
CA ASP A 235 7.27 8.34 -38.44
C ASP A 235 5.79 8.12 -38.03
N HIS A 236 5.44 6.92 -37.57
CA HIS A 236 4.06 6.53 -37.22
C HIS A 236 3.90 6.08 -35.77
N THR A 237 5.00 6.01 -35.01
CA THR A 237 4.98 5.49 -33.63
C THR A 237 5.61 6.48 -32.65
N GLU A 238 4.84 6.82 -31.63
CA GLU A 238 5.30 7.62 -30.50
C GLU A 238 4.97 6.95 -29.16
N ILE A 239 5.78 7.22 -28.14
CA ILE A 239 5.57 6.77 -26.78
C ILE A 239 5.32 8.00 -25.92
N LEU A 240 4.11 8.12 -25.38
CA LEU A 240 3.76 9.11 -24.36
C LEU A 240 4.04 8.48 -22.99
N LEU A 241 4.87 9.10 -22.18
CA LEU A 241 5.17 8.67 -20.83
C LEU A 241 4.50 9.61 -19.82
N ILE A 242 3.66 9.03 -18.95
CA ILE A 242 2.98 9.73 -17.85
C ILE A 242 3.65 9.29 -16.57
N GLU A 243 4.24 10.23 -15.85
CA GLU A 243 5.08 10.00 -14.67
C GLU A 243 4.45 10.69 -13.46
N PRO A 244 3.58 9.99 -12.69
CA PRO A 244 2.96 10.55 -11.49
C PRO A 244 3.99 10.74 -10.36
N ALA A 245 3.63 11.54 -9.35
CA ALA A 245 4.47 11.75 -8.18
C ALA A 245 4.66 10.46 -7.34
N CYS A 246 3.64 9.61 -7.32
CA CYS A 246 3.63 8.36 -6.58
C CYS A 246 3.18 7.21 -7.49
N GLY A 247 3.79 6.04 -7.34
CA GLY A 247 3.52 4.88 -8.17
C GLY A 247 4.34 4.82 -9.45
N SER A 248 4.06 3.84 -10.26
CA SER A 248 4.79 3.62 -11.51
C SER A 248 4.37 4.59 -12.62
N ASN A 249 5.23 4.70 -13.62
CA ASN A 249 4.92 5.36 -14.89
C ASN A 249 3.86 4.56 -15.65
N THR A 250 3.04 5.27 -16.41
CA THR A 250 2.20 4.67 -17.46
C THR A 250 2.75 5.11 -18.81
N ALA A 251 3.17 4.18 -19.64
CA ALA A 251 3.57 4.48 -21.01
C ALA A 251 2.41 4.16 -21.96
N VAL A 252 2.14 5.06 -22.90
CA VAL A 252 1.15 4.87 -23.97
C VAL A 252 1.89 4.84 -25.30
N ILE A 253 1.96 3.65 -25.89
CA ILE A 253 2.50 3.47 -27.25
C ILE A 253 1.36 3.77 -28.22
N LYS A 254 1.55 4.74 -29.08
CA LYS A 254 0.60 5.07 -30.16
C LYS A 254 1.26 4.75 -31.49
N SER A 255 0.58 3.96 -32.30
CA SER A 255 1.06 3.57 -33.64
C SER A 255 -0.11 3.35 -34.59
N HIS A 256 -0.04 3.92 -35.80
CA HIS A 256 -1.05 3.75 -36.86
C HIS A 256 -2.50 3.97 -36.41
N GLY A 257 -2.72 4.90 -35.47
CA GLY A 257 -4.06 5.21 -34.94
C GLY A 257 -4.57 4.26 -33.85
N GLU A 258 -3.81 3.25 -33.47
CA GLU A 258 -4.05 2.38 -32.32
C GLU A 258 -3.19 2.81 -31.13
N PHE A 259 -3.54 2.33 -29.93
CA PHE A 259 -2.74 2.53 -28.73
C PHE A 259 -2.66 1.29 -27.85
N LEU A 260 -1.57 1.19 -27.12
CA LEU A 260 -1.32 0.18 -26.09
C LEU A 260 -0.77 0.90 -24.85
N CYS A 261 -1.34 0.62 -23.69
CA CYS A 261 -0.78 1.09 -22.42
C CYS A 261 0.20 0.05 -21.85
N VAL A 262 1.32 0.49 -21.29
CA VAL A 262 2.25 -0.34 -20.53
C VAL A 262 2.24 0.19 -19.09
N ASP A 263 1.85 -0.67 -18.16
CA ASP A 263 1.57 -0.39 -16.75
C ASP A 263 0.51 0.71 -16.54
N SER A 264 0.00 0.87 -15.33
CA SER A 264 -1.16 1.74 -15.11
C SER A 264 -1.19 2.50 -13.78
N GLY A 265 -0.06 2.60 -13.10
CA GLY A 265 0.04 3.36 -11.86
C GLY A 265 -0.80 2.81 -10.70
N TYR A 266 -1.12 3.68 -9.73
CA TYR A 266 -1.99 3.35 -8.60
C TYR A 266 -3.48 3.60 -8.89
N ALA A 267 -4.34 2.75 -8.33
CA ALA A 267 -5.79 2.87 -8.44
C ALA A 267 -6.37 4.14 -7.77
N CYS A 268 -5.70 4.66 -6.74
CA CYS A 268 -6.14 5.88 -6.07
C CYS A 268 -6.10 7.14 -6.95
N TYR A 269 -5.44 7.10 -8.10
CA TYR A 269 -5.37 8.19 -9.09
C TYR A 269 -6.21 7.91 -10.35
N ARG A 270 -7.19 7.01 -10.22
CA ARG A 270 -7.98 6.55 -11.35
C ARG A 270 -8.66 7.67 -12.13
N GLU A 271 -9.28 8.62 -11.44
CA GLU A 271 -10.03 9.71 -12.08
C GLU A 271 -9.10 10.65 -12.84
N GLU A 272 -7.99 11.02 -12.23
CA GLU A 272 -6.98 11.89 -12.81
C GLU A 272 -6.29 11.23 -14.01
N MET A 273 -5.91 9.96 -13.88
CA MET A 273 -5.28 9.20 -14.97
C MET A 273 -6.23 9.00 -16.15
N LEU A 274 -7.50 8.68 -15.89
CA LEU A 274 -8.51 8.54 -16.95
C LEU A 274 -8.67 9.85 -17.73
N LYS A 275 -8.73 10.99 -17.04
CA LYS A 275 -8.80 12.29 -17.70
C LYS A 275 -7.59 12.53 -18.61
N ILE A 276 -6.38 12.25 -18.12
CA ILE A 276 -5.17 12.40 -18.93
C ILE A 276 -5.19 11.47 -20.14
N LEU A 277 -5.59 10.20 -19.97
CA LEU A 277 -5.69 9.25 -21.08
C LEU A 277 -6.72 9.69 -22.13
N GLN A 278 -7.87 10.23 -21.70
CA GLN A 278 -8.90 10.79 -22.59
C GLN A 278 -8.39 12.03 -23.34
N ASP A 279 -7.66 12.91 -22.66
CA ASP A 279 -7.09 14.11 -23.27
C ASP A 279 -5.96 13.78 -24.27
N CYS A 280 -5.18 12.74 -24.00
CA CYS A 280 -4.01 12.36 -24.80
C CYS A 280 -4.31 11.36 -25.91
N ILE A 281 -5.40 10.59 -25.82
CA ILE A 281 -5.74 9.51 -26.76
C ILE A 281 -7.13 9.79 -27.36
N PRO A 282 -7.21 10.27 -28.61
CA PRO A 282 -8.47 10.51 -29.28
C PRO A 282 -9.35 9.24 -29.30
N GLY A 283 -10.59 9.35 -28.84
CA GLY A 283 -11.54 8.23 -28.82
C GLY A 283 -11.30 7.19 -27.73
N PHE A 284 -10.49 7.45 -26.72
CA PHE A 284 -10.17 6.54 -25.62
C PHE A 284 -11.41 5.88 -25.00
N GLU A 285 -12.50 6.63 -24.82
CA GLU A 285 -13.71 6.10 -24.16
C GLU A 285 -14.34 4.93 -24.92
N THR A 286 -14.33 4.98 -26.24
CA THR A 286 -15.01 4.01 -27.11
C THR A 286 -14.06 3.00 -27.76
N ALA A 287 -12.76 3.23 -27.65
CA ALA A 287 -11.76 2.35 -28.22
C ALA A 287 -11.64 1.03 -27.44
N HIS A 288 -11.22 -0.03 -28.11
CA HIS A 288 -10.77 -1.26 -27.46
C HIS A 288 -9.44 -1.00 -26.75
N LYS A 289 -9.40 -1.23 -25.45
CA LYS A 289 -8.29 -0.85 -24.57
C LYS A 289 -7.46 -2.06 -24.19
N ARG A 290 -6.18 -2.00 -24.51
CA ARG A 290 -5.23 -3.05 -24.16
C ARG A 290 -4.19 -2.50 -23.18
N LEU A 291 -3.90 -3.27 -22.13
CA LEU A 291 -2.85 -3.03 -21.16
C LEU A 291 -1.82 -4.15 -21.23
N LEU A 292 -0.56 -3.82 -21.34
CA LEU A 292 0.54 -4.75 -21.10
C LEU A 292 1.08 -4.46 -19.70
N LEU A 293 1.04 -5.45 -18.82
CA LEU A 293 1.66 -5.35 -17.50
C LEU A 293 3.07 -5.91 -17.54
N THR A 294 4.04 -5.12 -17.09
CA THR A 294 5.40 -5.61 -16.89
C THR A 294 5.44 -6.66 -15.79
N HIS A 295 4.71 -6.42 -14.70
CA HIS A 295 4.56 -7.36 -13.58
C HIS A 295 3.33 -7.03 -12.72
N ALA A 296 2.97 -7.96 -11.81
CA ALA A 296 1.79 -7.86 -10.97
C ALA A 296 2.14 -7.23 -9.60
N ASP A 297 2.51 -5.95 -9.59
CA ASP A 297 2.64 -5.18 -8.36
C ASP A 297 1.58 -4.07 -8.27
N VAL A 298 1.31 -3.62 -7.05
CA VAL A 298 0.18 -2.74 -6.72
C VAL A 298 0.22 -1.42 -7.49
N ASP A 299 1.40 -0.87 -7.72
CA ASP A 299 1.59 0.41 -8.41
C ASP A 299 1.67 0.30 -9.93
N HIS A 300 1.59 -0.91 -10.48
CA HIS A 300 1.51 -1.15 -11.92
C HIS A 300 0.11 -1.55 -12.37
N CYS A 301 -0.70 -2.03 -11.44
CA CYS A 301 -1.98 -2.67 -11.67
C CYS A 301 -3.21 -1.79 -11.39
N GLY A 302 -3.03 -0.49 -11.18
CA GLY A 302 -4.08 0.38 -10.62
C GLY A 302 -5.33 0.54 -11.47
N LEU A 303 -5.20 0.51 -12.80
CA LEU A 303 -6.32 0.74 -13.73
C LEU A 303 -6.73 -0.50 -14.51
N MET A 304 -6.38 -1.70 -14.07
CA MET A 304 -6.71 -2.94 -14.79
C MET A 304 -8.19 -3.08 -15.15
N ASP A 305 -9.08 -2.59 -14.31
CA ASP A 305 -10.52 -2.66 -14.54
C ASP A 305 -11.00 -1.84 -15.75
N VAL A 306 -10.23 -0.83 -16.17
CA VAL A 306 -10.54 0.06 -17.31
C VAL A 306 -10.29 -0.63 -18.65
N PHE A 307 -9.38 -1.59 -18.69
CA PHE A 307 -8.94 -2.24 -19.92
C PHE A 307 -9.81 -3.45 -20.26
N ASP A 308 -9.97 -3.71 -21.54
CA ASP A 308 -10.71 -4.87 -22.08
C ASP A 308 -9.84 -6.12 -22.06
N GLU A 309 -8.55 -5.95 -22.34
CA GLU A 309 -7.54 -7.01 -22.37
C GLU A 309 -6.29 -6.61 -21.60
N ILE A 310 -5.77 -7.53 -20.81
CA ILE A 310 -4.55 -7.37 -20.01
C ILE A 310 -3.54 -8.43 -20.42
N ILE A 311 -2.52 -8.01 -21.14
CA ILE A 311 -1.42 -8.85 -21.62
C ILE A 311 -0.40 -8.98 -20.50
N VAL A 312 -0.12 -10.20 -20.08
CA VAL A 312 0.71 -10.44 -18.89
C VAL A 312 1.40 -11.80 -18.97
N SER A 313 2.52 -11.98 -18.27
CA SER A 313 3.20 -13.28 -18.19
C SER A 313 2.33 -14.32 -17.45
N CYS A 314 2.60 -15.60 -17.69
CA CYS A 314 1.86 -16.67 -17.02
C CYS A 314 2.01 -16.63 -15.49
N ARG A 315 3.19 -16.28 -14.96
CA ARG A 315 3.44 -16.18 -13.51
C ARG A 315 2.72 -14.99 -12.89
N SER A 316 2.77 -13.84 -13.53
CA SER A 316 2.00 -12.66 -13.07
C SER A 316 0.49 -12.91 -13.15
N ALA A 317 0.00 -13.56 -14.22
CA ALA A 317 -1.40 -13.96 -14.34
C ALA A 317 -1.84 -14.93 -13.24
N GLU A 318 -0.97 -15.87 -12.83
CA GLU A 318 -1.25 -16.77 -11.71
C GLU A 318 -1.41 -15.99 -10.41
N SER A 319 -0.52 -15.02 -10.13
CA SER A 319 -0.63 -14.15 -8.95
C SER A 319 -1.96 -13.39 -8.92
N LEU A 320 -2.33 -12.74 -10.05
CA LEU A 320 -3.59 -12.00 -10.17
C LEU A 320 -4.83 -12.90 -10.04
N ARG A 321 -4.78 -14.14 -10.53
CA ARG A 321 -5.87 -15.11 -10.35
C ARG A 321 -6.03 -15.53 -8.90
N CYS A 322 -4.92 -15.79 -8.18
CA CYS A 322 -4.96 -16.09 -6.75
C CYS A 322 -5.61 -14.93 -5.97
N GLU A 323 -5.23 -13.70 -6.25
CA GLU A 323 -5.80 -12.52 -5.60
C GLU A 323 -7.31 -12.41 -5.86
N TYR A 324 -7.75 -12.57 -7.11
CA TYR A 324 -9.19 -12.54 -7.45
C TYR A 324 -10.00 -13.63 -6.73
N GLN A 325 -9.38 -14.77 -6.42
CA GLN A 325 -10.00 -15.86 -5.65
C GLN A 325 -9.95 -15.61 -4.13
N GLY A 326 -9.43 -14.47 -3.69
CA GLY A 326 -9.24 -14.17 -2.27
C GLY A 326 -8.07 -14.94 -1.64
N GLU A 327 -7.17 -15.47 -2.47
CA GLU A 327 -5.94 -16.11 -2.06
C GLU A 327 -4.78 -15.12 -2.06
N ASN A 328 -3.65 -15.51 -1.46
CA ASN A 328 -2.48 -14.65 -1.41
C ASN A 328 -1.78 -14.60 -2.77
N GLY A 329 -1.59 -13.41 -3.30
CA GLY A 329 -0.68 -13.14 -4.39
C GLY A 329 0.78 -13.39 -4.00
N PHE A 330 1.69 -13.15 -4.93
CA PHE A 330 3.09 -13.52 -4.71
C PHE A 330 3.69 -12.86 -3.47
N ARG A 331 3.52 -11.53 -3.31
CA ARG A 331 4.09 -10.79 -2.17
C ARG A 331 3.45 -11.18 -0.84
N GLU A 332 2.15 -11.45 -0.81
CA GLU A 332 1.42 -11.85 0.40
C GLU A 332 1.71 -13.27 0.86
N ARG A 333 2.29 -14.13 0.01
CA ARG A 333 2.75 -15.47 0.42
C ARG A 333 3.84 -15.39 1.49
N ASN A 334 4.63 -14.33 1.49
CA ASN A 334 5.56 -14.05 2.59
C ASN A 334 4.81 -13.47 3.79
N LEU A 335 4.76 -14.21 4.89
CA LEU A 335 4.04 -13.83 6.10
C LEU A 335 4.52 -12.52 6.72
N LEU A 336 5.81 -12.20 6.57
CA LEU A 336 6.39 -10.96 7.08
C LEU A 336 5.99 -9.73 6.25
N HIS A 337 5.76 -9.91 4.95
CA HIS A 337 5.42 -8.81 4.04
C HIS A 337 3.90 -8.60 3.94
N ARG A 338 3.11 -9.65 4.13
CA ARG A 338 1.65 -9.64 3.95
C ARG A 338 0.92 -8.44 4.54
N PRO A 339 1.09 -8.06 5.82
CA PRO A 339 0.34 -6.95 6.38
C PRO A 339 0.70 -5.61 5.73
N TYR A 340 1.94 -5.44 5.31
CA TYR A 340 2.39 -4.21 4.64
C TYR A 340 1.83 -4.10 3.23
N VAL A 341 1.83 -5.20 2.47
CA VAL A 341 1.22 -5.25 1.13
C VAL A 341 -0.29 -4.98 1.22
N ASN A 342 -0.98 -5.57 2.19
CA ASN A 342 -2.40 -5.30 2.42
C ASN A 342 -2.67 -3.84 2.79
N ILE A 343 -1.82 -3.24 3.63
CA ILE A 343 -1.90 -1.81 3.95
C ILE A 343 -1.72 -0.99 2.66
N CYS A 344 -0.71 -1.30 1.85
CA CYS A 344 -0.47 -0.62 0.58
C CYS A 344 -1.68 -0.73 -0.35
N LYS A 345 -2.23 -1.93 -0.56
CA LYS A 345 -3.44 -2.15 -1.37
C LYS A 345 -4.63 -1.32 -0.89
N ILE A 346 -4.84 -1.25 0.44
CA ILE A 346 -5.93 -0.43 1.02
C ILE A 346 -5.71 1.06 0.76
N LEU A 347 -4.50 1.56 1.05
CA LEU A 347 -4.19 3.00 0.91
C LEU A 347 -4.24 3.46 -0.54
N THR A 348 -3.92 2.59 -1.48
CA THR A 348 -3.90 2.88 -2.91
C THR A 348 -5.21 2.51 -3.61
N SER A 349 -6.22 2.04 -2.87
CA SER A 349 -7.53 1.64 -3.41
C SER A 349 -7.45 0.55 -4.48
N TYR A 350 -6.44 -0.34 -4.37
CA TYR A 350 -6.24 -1.45 -5.30
C TYR A 350 -7.47 -2.34 -5.38
N LYS A 351 -7.75 -2.85 -6.58
CA LYS A 351 -8.84 -3.79 -6.86
C LYS A 351 -8.33 -4.91 -7.73
N GLU A 352 -8.76 -6.11 -7.41
CA GLU A 352 -8.50 -7.30 -8.19
C GLU A 352 -9.23 -7.22 -9.53
N VAL A 353 -8.66 -7.86 -10.53
CA VAL A 353 -9.22 -7.92 -11.89
C VAL A 353 -9.79 -9.29 -12.20
N SER A 354 -10.91 -9.35 -12.96
CA SER A 354 -11.45 -10.63 -13.46
C SER A 354 -10.41 -11.37 -14.32
N PRO A 355 -10.17 -12.66 -14.03
CA PRO A 355 -9.26 -13.49 -14.84
C PRO A 355 -9.61 -13.57 -16.33
N ASP A 356 -10.86 -13.32 -16.69
CA ASP A 356 -11.33 -13.36 -18.09
C ASP A 356 -10.68 -12.27 -18.96
N LYS A 357 -10.15 -11.20 -18.33
CA LYS A 357 -9.42 -10.15 -19.04
C LYS A 357 -7.94 -10.49 -19.27
N LEU A 358 -7.40 -11.50 -18.58
CA LEU A 358 -5.98 -11.82 -18.62
C LEU A 358 -5.63 -12.64 -19.87
N ILE A 359 -4.75 -12.09 -20.69
CA ILE A 359 -4.20 -12.73 -21.88
C ILE A 359 -2.73 -13.07 -21.63
N THR A 360 -2.40 -14.34 -21.74
CA THR A 360 -1.03 -14.86 -21.59
C THR A 360 -0.53 -15.38 -22.93
N PRO A 361 0.01 -14.52 -23.82
CA PRO A 361 0.41 -14.94 -25.15
C PRO A 361 1.61 -15.89 -25.15
N TRP A 362 2.40 -15.86 -24.10
CA TRP A 362 3.59 -16.69 -23.90
C TRP A 362 3.24 -17.92 -23.05
N GLN A 363 2.50 -18.88 -23.62
CA GLN A 363 1.83 -19.98 -22.90
C GLN A 363 2.75 -21.06 -22.32
N ASN A 364 3.93 -21.25 -22.87
CA ASN A 364 4.84 -22.25 -22.35
C ASN A 364 5.79 -21.57 -21.38
N LEU A 365 5.63 -21.86 -20.08
CA LEU A 365 6.60 -21.47 -19.06
C LEU A 365 7.91 -22.24 -19.36
N PRO A 366 8.87 -21.66 -20.09
CA PRO A 366 10.15 -22.32 -20.27
C PRO A 366 10.81 -22.43 -18.90
N GLU A 367 11.55 -23.48 -18.68
CA GLU A 367 12.48 -23.52 -17.58
C GLU A 367 13.38 -22.29 -17.68
N LEU A 368 13.33 -21.40 -16.69
CA LEU A 368 14.11 -20.16 -16.71
C LEU A 368 15.59 -20.50 -16.75
N ARG A 369 16.30 -20.03 -17.77
CA ARG A 369 17.71 -20.30 -18.00
C ARG A 369 18.52 -19.01 -18.00
N GLY A 370 19.38 -18.88 -17.02
CA GLY A 370 20.17 -17.67 -16.84
C GLY A 370 19.35 -16.51 -16.24
N PRO A 371 19.93 -15.32 -16.12
CA PRO A 371 19.28 -14.17 -15.51
C PRO A 371 18.05 -13.65 -16.27
N LEU A 372 18.03 -13.77 -17.61
CA LEU A 372 16.92 -13.42 -18.49
C LEU A 372 16.70 -14.51 -19.50
N THR A 373 15.49 -15.03 -19.57
CA THR A 373 15.06 -16.06 -20.53
C THR A 373 14.09 -15.46 -21.52
N GLN A 374 14.36 -15.59 -22.81
CA GLN A 374 13.40 -15.21 -23.86
C GLN A 374 12.19 -16.12 -23.79
N ILE A 375 11.01 -15.54 -23.63
CA ILE A 375 9.74 -16.27 -23.50
C ILE A 375 8.85 -16.13 -24.74
N GLY A 376 9.18 -15.22 -25.65
CA GLY A 376 8.44 -15.01 -26.90
C GLY A 376 8.70 -13.66 -27.53
N PHE A 377 7.73 -13.26 -28.35
CA PHE A 377 7.72 -11.99 -29.07
C PHE A 377 6.40 -11.28 -28.83
N PHE A 378 6.41 -9.95 -29.03
CA PHE A 378 5.20 -9.14 -28.97
C PHE A 378 5.32 -7.98 -29.97
N ASP A 379 4.37 -7.89 -30.88
CA ASP A 379 4.33 -6.85 -31.91
C ASP A 379 3.23 -5.83 -31.61
N PHE A 380 3.54 -4.55 -31.79
CA PHE A 380 2.57 -3.49 -31.75
C PHE A 380 2.96 -2.33 -32.68
N GLY A 381 2.19 -2.13 -33.75
CA GLY A 381 2.50 -1.18 -34.81
C GLY A 381 3.86 -1.45 -35.43
N ASP A 382 4.75 -0.45 -35.39
CA ASP A 382 6.12 -0.57 -35.91
C ASP A 382 7.12 -1.17 -34.91
N LEU A 383 6.67 -1.56 -33.72
CA LEU A 383 7.54 -2.10 -32.67
C LEU A 383 7.46 -3.63 -32.64
N HIS A 384 8.64 -4.27 -32.63
CA HIS A 384 8.82 -5.71 -32.64
C HIS A 384 9.66 -6.15 -31.45
N PHE A 385 8.98 -6.44 -30.33
CA PHE A 385 9.66 -6.77 -29.09
C PHE A 385 10.02 -8.24 -28.98
N GLU A 386 11.27 -8.52 -28.67
CA GLU A 386 11.63 -9.75 -27.96
C GLU A 386 11.25 -9.61 -26.48
N VAL A 387 10.56 -10.62 -25.94
CA VAL A 387 10.07 -10.62 -24.56
C VAL A 387 10.88 -11.56 -23.72
N TYR A 388 11.41 -11.04 -22.63
CA TYR A 388 12.25 -11.77 -21.69
C TYR A 388 11.59 -11.79 -20.32
N GLU A 389 11.76 -12.89 -19.58
CA GLU A 389 11.37 -13.01 -18.18
C GLU A 389 12.61 -13.24 -17.32
N GLY A 390 12.70 -12.56 -16.19
CA GLY A 390 13.73 -12.72 -15.18
C GLY A 390 13.48 -13.91 -14.25
N ASN A 391 14.42 -14.16 -13.35
CA ASN A 391 14.30 -15.19 -12.31
C ASN A 391 13.49 -14.73 -11.08
N GLY A 392 12.84 -13.57 -11.17
CA GLY A 392 12.04 -13.00 -10.09
C GLY A 392 12.87 -12.22 -9.07
N GLY A 393 13.93 -11.57 -9.53
CA GLY A 393 14.76 -10.74 -8.67
C GLY A 393 13.99 -9.57 -8.09
N HIS A 394 13.24 -8.84 -8.92
CA HIS A 394 12.26 -7.87 -8.44
C HIS A 394 10.95 -8.58 -8.10
N LEU A 395 10.27 -9.15 -9.11
CA LEU A 395 9.06 -9.93 -8.91
C LEU A 395 8.98 -11.11 -9.91
N PRO A 396 8.56 -12.33 -9.51
CA PRO A 396 8.33 -13.43 -10.42
C PRO A 396 7.30 -13.09 -11.48
N GLY A 397 7.66 -13.38 -12.73
CA GLY A 397 6.80 -13.09 -13.88
C GLY A 397 6.99 -11.70 -14.46
N GLU A 398 7.92 -10.90 -13.93
CA GLU A 398 8.25 -9.62 -14.52
C GLU A 398 8.89 -9.79 -15.90
N VAL A 399 8.40 -9.01 -16.87
CA VAL A 399 8.87 -9.07 -18.25
C VAL A 399 9.63 -7.82 -18.66
N VAL A 400 10.65 -8.04 -19.49
CA VAL A 400 11.43 -7.02 -20.16
C VAL A 400 11.18 -7.15 -21.67
N LEU A 401 10.84 -6.05 -22.31
CA LEU A 401 10.59 -5.99 -23.76
C LEU A 401 11.74 -5.22 -24.41
N ILE A 402 12.33 -5.77 -25.45
CA ILE A 402 13.44 -5.15 -26.18
C ILE A 402 13.13 -5.18 -27.68
N ASP A 403 13.03 -3.99 -28.29
CA ASP A 403 12.96 -3.81 -29.73
C ASP A 403 14.35 -3.43 -30.25
N TYR A 404 14.99 -4.35 -30.93
CA TYR A 404 16.35 -4.20 -31.45
C TYR A 404 16.41 -3.33 -32.71
N GLU A 405 15.31 -3.25 -33.46
CA GLU A 405 15.25 -2.45 -34.67
C GLU A 405 15.16 -0.96 -34.34
N ASN A 406 14.29 -0.60 -33.41
CA ASN A 406 14.03 0.79 -33.01
C ASN A 406 14.86 1.23 -31.79
N HIS A 407 15.68 0.35 -31.21
CA HIS A 407 16.50 0.60 -30.01
C HIS A 407 15.68 1.10 -28.82
N VAL A 408 14.52 0.48 -28.57
CA VAL A 408 13.62 0.78 -27.47
C VAL A 408 13.54 -0.40 -26.52
N ALA A 409 13.54 -0.15 -25.21
CA ALA A 409 13.33 -1.21 -24.22
C ALA A 409 12.39 -0.74 -23.11
N PHE A 410 11.45 -1.61 -22.68
CA PHE A 410 10.68 -1.48 -21.46
C PHE A 410 11.20 -2.48 -20.44
N THR A 411 11.57 -2.00 -19.25
CA THR A 411 12.33 -2.79 -18.28
C THR A 411 11.65 -2.96 -16.94
N GLY A 412 10.38 -2.53 -16.82
CA GLY A 412 9.66 -2.61 -15.56
C GLY A 412 10.45 -1.99 -14.41
N ASP A 413 10.45 -2.67 -13.29
CA ASP A 413 11.21 -2.29 -12.10
C ASP A 413 12.59 -2.96 -12.00
N VAL A 414 12.87 -3.96 -12.85
CA VAL A 414 14.21 -4.56 -12.90
C VAL A 414 15.27 -3.50 -13.15
N TYR A 415 15.02 -2.57 -14.09
CA TYR A 415 15.95 -1.48 -14.38
C TYR A 415 15.24 -0.14 -14.51
N ILE A 416 15.34 0.69 -13.47
CA ILE A 416 14.76 2.04 -13.39
C ILE A 416 15.83 3.13 -13.51
N ASN A 417 15.44 4.33 -13.94
CA ASN A 417 16.32 5.49 -14.01
C ASN A 417 16.21 6.33 -12.72
N ILE A 418 16.92 5.95 -11.66
CA ILE A 418 16.92 6.66 -10.38
C ILE A 418 17.30 8.15 -10.53
N HIS A 419 18.22 8.48 -11.43
CA HIS A 419 18.63 9.86 -11.66
C HIS A 419 17.60 10.69 -12.47
N GLY A 420 16.63 10.02 -13.06
CA GLY A 420 15.53 10.62 -13.79
C GLY A 420 14.28 10.90 -12.96
N LEU A 421 14.28 10.54 -11.68
CA LEU A 421 13.16 10.80 -10.77
C LEU A 421 12.95 12.30 -10.57
N THR A 422 11.70 12.73 -10.54
CA THR A 422 11.34 14.07 -10.05
C THR A 422 11.58 14.16 -8.54
N ALA A 423 11.63 15.39 -7.99
CA ALA A 423 11.77 15.56 -6.54
C ALA A 423 10.66 14.86 -5.76
N ALA A 424 9.41 14.90 -6.25
CA ALA A 424 8.27 14.22 -5.63
C ALA A 424 8.40 12.68 -5.69
N GLN A 425 8.82 12.12 -6.83
CA GLN A 425 9.10 10.69 -6.95
C GLN A 425 10.24 10.25 -6.04
N ALA A 426 11.30 11.05 -5.91
CA ALA A 426 12.42 10.76 -5.03
C ALA A 426 12.00 10.77 -3.54
N GLU A 427 11.12 11.71 -3.14
CA GLU A 427 10.54 11.74 -1.80
C GLU A 427 9.67 10.51 -1.54
N TYR A 428 8.78 10.17 -2.46
CA TYR A 428 7.93 8.98 -2.37
C TYR A 428 8.76 7.70 -2.23
N ASN A 429 9.80 7.52 -3.03
CA ASN A 429 10.64 6.33 -3.01
C ASN A 429 11.42 6.11 -1.70
N GLN A 430 11.47 7.08 -0.79
CA GLN A 430 12.04 6.88 0.54
C GLN A 430 11.11 6.04 1.44
N TYR A 431 9.80 6.05 1.20
CA TYR A 431 8.82 5.39 2.06
C TYR A 431 8.27 4.09 1.46
N ALA A 432 8.25 3.95 0.14
CA ALA A 432 7.77 2.75 -0.54
C ALA A 432 8.44 1.45 -0.06
N PRO A 433 9.78 1.39 0.15
CA PRO A 433 10.44 0.18 0.63
C PRO A 433 10.01 -0.29 2.01
N ILE A 434 9.47 0.60 2.85
CA ILE A 434 9.04 0.26 4.21
C ILE A 434 7.73 -0.54 4.17
N LEU A 435 6.84 -0.19 3.25
CA LEU A 435 5.58 -0.92 3.05
C LEU A 435 5.77 -2.31 2.43
N MET A 436 6.86 -2.49 1.70
CA MET A 436 7.14 -3.75 1.03
C MET A 436 8.28 -4.54 1.67
N THR A 437 8.87 -4.03 2.77
CA THR A 437 10.05 -4.55 3.50
C THR A 437 11.29 -4.78 2.64
N SER A 438 11.13 -4.86 1.34
CA SER A 438 12.14 -4.83 0.28
C SER A 438 11.42 -4.57 -1.04
N VAL A 439 11.92 -3.69 -1.87
CA VAL A 439 11.40 -3.45 -3.22
C VAL A 439 11.67 -4.70 -4.07
N ASP A 440 12.91 -5.18 -4.07
CA ASP A 440 13.28 -6.41 -4.77
C ASP A 440 13.01 -7.64 -3.88
N THR A 441 12.42 -8.69 -4.45
CA THR A 441 12.23 -9.98 -3.79
C THR A 441 13.58 -10.64 -3.47
N ASP A 442 14.51 -10.58 -4.42
CA ASP A 442 15.93 -10.95 -4.24
C ASP A 442 16.83 -9.89 -4.90
N PRO A 443 17.41 -8.96 -4.12
CA PRO A 443 18.24 -7.89 -4.67
C PRO A 443 19.48 -8.37 -5.43
N LYS A 444 20.01 -9.56 -5.09
CA LYS A 444 21.17 -10.12 -5.80
C LYS A 444 20.78 -10.64 -7.17
N VAL A 445 19.67 -11.38 -7.25
CA VAL A 445 19.11 -11.87 -8.51
C VAL A 445 18.73 -10.68 -9.39
N CYS A 446 18.03 -9.68 -8.85
CA CYS A 446 17.66 -8.48 -9.58
C CYS A 446 18.87 -7.71 -10.12
N ALA A 447 19.97 -7.63 -9.35
CA ALA A 447 21.21 -7.02 -9.82
C ALA A 447 21.85 -7.77 -11.02
N GLU A 448 21.75 -9.10 -11.07
CA GLU A 448 22.23 -9.89 -12.22
C GLU A 448 21.28 -9.73 -13.43
N GLU A 449 19.99 -9.64 -13.22
CA GLU A 449 19.00 -9.33 -14.26
C GLU A 449 19.26 -7.96 -14.89
N ARG A 450 19.50 -6.91 -14.09
CA ARG A 450 19.89 -5.57 -14.55
C ARG A 450 21.12 -5.61 -15.45
N LYS A 451 22.15 -6.34 -15.04
CA LYS A 451 23.35 -6.52 -15.88
C LYS A 451 23.06 -7.29 -17.15
N ALA A 452 22.19 -8.29 -17.09
CA ALA A 452 21.81 -9.08 -18.26
C ALA A 452 21.02 -8.25 -19.28
N ILE A 453 20.13 -7.36 -18.84
CA ILE A 453 19.44 -6.39 -19.71
C ILE A 453 20.50 -5.58 -20.48
N LEU A 454 21.41 -4.92 -19.78
CA LEU A 454 22.42 -4.06 -20.42
C LEU A 454 23.35 -4.81 -21.37
N ARG A 455 23.65 -6.10 -21.10
CA ARG A 455 24.46 -6.94 -22.01
C ARG A 455 23.72 -7.36 -23.26
N ARG A 456 22.36 -7.42 -23.21
CA ARG A 456 21.55 -7.77 -24.38
C ARG A 456 21.35 -6.61 -25.32
N LEU A 457 21.42 -5.37 -24.82
CA LEU A 457 21.34 -4.19 -25.69
C LEU A 457 22.55 -4.19 -26.62
N GLY A 458 22.29 -4.28 -27.94
CA GLY A 458 23.31 -4.24 -28.98
C GLY A 458 23.90 -2.85 -29.16
N VAL A 459 24.87 -2.76 -30.08
CA VAL A 459 25.47 -1.46 -30.48
C VAL A 459 24.39 -0.52 -30.99
N GLY A 460 24.34 0.70 -30.44
CA GLY A 460 23.34 1.71 -30.81
C GLY A 460 23.03 2.69 -29.68
N ASN A 461 22.15 3.62 -29.99
CA ASN A 461 21.63 4.58 -29.00
C ASN A 461 20.24 4.13 -28.57
N TRP A 462 20.17 3.58 -27.39
CA TRP A 462 18.98 3.00 -26.79
C TRP A 462 18.20 4.01 -25.98
N LYS A 463 16.88 3.92 -26.05
CA LYS A 463 15.97 4.59 -25.11
C LYS A 463 15.31 3.53 -24.22
N ILE A 464 15.64 3.57 -22.93
CA ILE A 464 15.16 2.60 -21.95
C ILE A 464 14.07 3.25 -21.09
N PHE A 465 12.88 2.69 -21.14
CA PHE A 465 11.71 3.07 -20.33
C PHE A 465 11.61 2.12 -19.13
N GLY A 466 12.12 2.56 -18.00
CA GLY A 466 11.86 1.92 -16.71
C GLY A 466 10.49 2.35 -16.18
N ALA A 467 9.94 1.58 -15.26
CA ALA A 467 8.63 1.92 -14.70
C ALA A 467 8.67 3.08 -13.69
N HIS A 468 9.86 3.57 -13.30
CA HIS A 468 10.04 4.75 -12.48
C HIS A 468 11.11 5.69 -13.05
N GLY A 469 10.82 7.00 -12.98
CA GLY A 469 11.70 8.05 -13.50
C GLY A 469 11.63 8.22 -15.02
N SER A 470 12.29 9.24 -15.53
CA SER A 470 12.35 9.52 -16.98
C SER A 470 13.10 8.43 -17.74
N PRO A 471 12.83 8.27 -19.05
CA PRO A 471 13.57 7.34 -19.88
C PRO A 471 15.06 7.62 -19.83
N LYS A 472 15.86 6.58 -19.91
CA LYS A 472 17.30 6.68 -19.94
C LYS A 472 17.83 6.52 -21.34
N ASP A 473 18.57 7.52 -21.81
CA ASP A 473 19.38 7.38 -23.01
C ASP A 473 20.65 6.57 -22.68
N TYR A 474 20.88 5.49 -23.39
CA TYR A 474 21.99 4.59 -23.17
C TYR A 474 22.68 4.21 -24.47
N SER A 475 23.97 4.56 -24.61
CA SER A 475 24.75 4.30 -25.81
C SER A 475 25.70 3.13 -25.62
N VAL A 476 25.58 2.13 -26.47
CA VAL A 476 26.50 0.99 -26.57
C VAL A 476 27.38 1.21 -27.79
N LYS A 477 28.69 1.26 -27.58
CA LYS A 477 29.72 1.50 -28.62
C LYS A 477 30.25 0.19 -29.17
#